data_4b916dede3f7cb2146113e07bdd7a747
#
_entry.id   4b916dede3f7cb2146113e07bdd7a747
#
_cell.length_a   1.000
_cell.length_b   1.000
_cell.length_c   1.000
_cell.angle_alpha   90.00
_cell.angle_beta   90.00
_cell.angle_gamma   90.00
#
_symmetry.space_group_name_H-M   'P 1'
#
loop_
_entity.id
_entity.type
_entity.pdbx_description
1 polymer ?
#
loop_
_entity_poly.entity_id
_entity_poly.type
_entity_poly.pdbx_seq_one_letter_code
_entity_poly.pdbx_strand_id
1 'polypeptide(L)'
;MSDDKEMEDTEDSLGVSEDEELELDEVDELDELDEEDEVIVEQAPETGAFLVVGQGDFSMSQANRGADDPGDNTLCEPQYVAVYGDMLFVSDRGNHRVVIWEQFPEENGEPSSLVLGQEDFADCLENRGMTTTLDEMTSGLGDESLDGFTISK
;
A
#
# COMPACT_ATOMS: atom_id res chain seq x y z
N MET A 1 82.20 -18.86 16.68
CA MET A 1 81.96 -18.38 18.02
C MET A 1 80.57 -18.72 18.33
N SER A 2 80.27 -19.98 18.74
CA SER A 2 80.33 -20.43 20.15
C SER A 2 79.31 -19.66 20.95
N ASP A 3 78.32 -20.27 21.57
CA ASP A 3 78.23 -21.49 22.39
C ASP A 3 76.71 -21.81 22.54
N ASP A 4 76.18 -22.96 22.31
CA ASP A 4 76.00 -24.08 23.22
C ASP A 4 75.60 -23.72 24.66
N LYS A 5 74.40 -24.24 25.04
CA LYS A 5 74.16 -24.97 26.27
C LYS A 5 72.68 -25.35 26.36
N GLU A 6 72.39 -26.64 26.05
CA GLU A 6 72.19 -27.77 26.97
C GLU A 6 71.22 -27.46 28.12
N MET A 7 70.06 -28.16 28.02
CA MET A 7 69.67 -29.37 28.79
C MET A 7 69.33 -29.10 30.26
N GLU A 8 68.14 -29.39 30.66
CA GLU A 8 67.90 -30.41 31.69
C GLU A 8 66.43 -30.82 31.77
N ASP A 9 66.26 -32.10 31.64
CA ASP A 9 65.13 -32.87 32.02
C ASP A 9 64.81 -32.76 33.51
N THR A 10 63.56 -32.71 33.88
CA THR A 10 63.11 -33.34 35.09
C THR A 10 61.76 -33.96 34.86
N GLU A 11 61.80 -35.27 34.70
CA GLU A 11 60.70 -36.18 35.00
C GLU A 11 60.38 -36.14 36.52
N ASP A 12 59.12 -35.98 36.85
CA ASP A 12 58.59 -36.59 38.10
C ASP A 12 57.08 -36.75 37.91
N SER A 13 56.67 -37.91 37.63
CA SER A 13 56.18 -39.05 38.35
C SER A 13 55.00 -38.76 39.26
N LEU A 14 53.86 -39.39 38.78
CA LEU A 14 52.83 -40.05 39.56
C LEU A 14 51.85 -39.26 40.41
N GLY A 15 50.64 -39.30 39.95
CA GLY A 15 49.47 -39.09 40.76
C GLY A 15 48.25 -39.62 40.03
N VAL A 16 48.18 -40.92 39.92
CA VAL A 16 46.94 -41.62 39.60
C VAL A 16 46.05 -41.50 40.84
N SER A 17 44.98 -40.83 40.78
CA SER A 17 43.86 -41.05 41.66
C SER A 17 42.61 -41.26 40.83
N GLU A 18 42.22 -42.43 40.98
CA GLU A 18 41.01 -43.14 40.56
C GLU A 18 39.76 -42.38 40.97
N ASP A 19 38.74 -42.56 40.13
CA ASP A 19 37.32 -42.46 40.46
C ASP A 19 36.76 -41.08 40.84
N GLU A 20 36.53 -40.26 39.84
CA GLU A 20 35.31 -39.48 39.85
C GLU A 20 34.45 -39.91 38.64
N GLU A 21 33.52 -40.81 38.96
CA GLU A 21 32.34 -41.04 38.15
C GLU A 21 31.64 -39.67 38.00
N LEU A 22 31.83 -39.05 36.83
CA LEU A 22 30.98 -38.00 36.43
C LEU A 22 29.62 -38.60 36.12
N GLU A 23 28.76 -38.61 37.12
CA GLU A 23 27.34 -38.76 36.90
C GLU A 23 26.97 -37.69 35.89
N LEU A 24 26.71 -38.11 34.64
CA LEU A 24 26.01 -37.32 33.69
C LEU A 24 24.60 -37.15 34.23
N ASP A 25 24.39 -36.12 34.99
CA ASP A 25 23.06 -35.63 35.27
C ASP A 25 22.36 -35.46 33.90
N GLU A 26 21.35 -36.27 33.75
CA GLU A 26 20.39 -36.19 32.67
C GLU A 26 19.96 -34.71 32.55
N VAL A 27 20.44 -34.03 31.52
CA VAL A 27 19.82 -32.79 31.02
C VAL A 27 18.57 -33.24 30.27
N ASP A 28 17.64 -33.80 31.02
CA ASP A 28 16.25 -33.78 30.65
C ASP A 28 15.73 -32.38 30.90
N GLU A 29 15.21 -31.87 29.90
CA GLU A 29 14.40 -30.70 29.64
C GLU A 29 15.13 -29.77 28.70
N LEU A 30 15.15 -30.19 27.44
CA LEU A 30 14.97 -29.23 26.40
C LEU A 30 13.61 -28.57 26.67
N ASP A 31 13.66 -27.48 27.40
CA ASP A 31 12.56 -26.52 27.39
C ASP A 31 12.17 -26.34 25.92
N GLU A 32 11.02 -26.89 25.57
CA GLU A 32 10.31 -26.51 24.38
C GLU A 32 10.27 -24.99 24.44
N LEU A 33 11.15 -24.37 23.65
CA LEU A 33 10.96 -22.97 23.30
C LEU A 33 9.63 -22.96 22.60
N ASP A 34 8.59 -22.65 23.36
CA ASP A 34 7.37 -22.10 22.80
C ASP A 34 7.86 -20.94 21.94
N GLU A 35 8.03 -21.21 20.66
CA GLU A 35 8.01 -20.20 19.65
C GLU A 35 6.59 -19.62 19.72
N GLU A 36 6.37 -18.78 20.73
CA GLU A 36 5.30 -17.84 20.66
C GLU A 36 5.64 -17.02 19.41
N ASP A 37 5.00 -17.40 18.31
CA ASP A 37 4.87 -16.52 17.17
C ASP A 37 4.45 -15.18 17.73
N GLU A 38 5.42 -14.31 17.98
CA GLU A 38 5.13 -12.90 18.17
C GLU A 38 4.45 -12.48 16.88
N VAL A 39 3.13 -12.58 16.88
CA VAL A 39 2.30 -11.87 15.92
C VAL A 39 2.70 -10.41 16.13
N ILE A 40 3.62 -9.95 15.29
CA ILE A 40 3.90 -8.53 15.17
C ILE A 40 2.58 -7.93 14.69
N VAL A 41 1.72 -7.62 15.64
CA VAL A 41 0.59 -6.74 15.39
C VAL A 41 1.26 -5.40 15.10
N GLU A 42 1.50 -5.15 13.82
CA GLU A 42 1.89 -3.83 13.37
C GLU A 42 0.80 -2.88 13.89
N GLN A 43 1.09 -2.26 15.01
CA GLN A 43 0.17 -1.33 15.62
C GLN A 43 0.01 -0.20 14.61
N ALA A 44 -1.17 -0.12 14.02
CA ALA A 44 -1.57 1.05 13.26
C ALA A 44 -1.20 2.29 14.08
N PRO A 45 -0.60 3.31 13.49
CA PRO A 45 -0.19 4.50 14.23
C PRO A 45 -1.36 5.01 15.05
N GLU A 46 -1.18 5.12 16.35
CA GLU A 46 -2.25 5.43 17.31
C GLU A 46 -2.92 6.78 17.04
N THR A 47 -2.32 7.63 16.22
CA THR A 47 -2.85 8.96 15.90
C THR A 47 -2.45 9.43 14.51
N GLY A 48 -3.44 9.71 13.69
CA GLY A 48 -3.29 10.45 12.43
C GLY A 48 -3.27 9.59 11.17
N ALA A 49 -3.38 10.26 10.04
CA ALA A 49 -3.25 9.64 8.73
C ALA A 49 -1.80 9.25 8.48
N PHE A 50 -1.58 8.06 7.97
CA PHE A 50 -0.25 7.54 7.64
C PHE A 50 0.03 7.57 6.13
N LEU A 51 -1.01 7.78 5.31
CA LEU A 51 -0.95 7.78 3.87
C LEU A 51 -1.87 8.86 3.29
N VAL A 52 -1.43 9.51 2.21
CA VAL A 52 -2.26 10.42 1.43
C VAL A 52 -2.30 10.00 -0.03
N VAL A 53 -3.50 9.90 -0.59
CA VAL A 53 -3.72 9.65 -2.02
C VAL A 53 -4.09 10.95 -2.73
N GLY A 54 -3.71 11.07 -4.00
CA GLY A 54 -3.99 12.25 -4.81
C GLY A 54 -3.09 13.46 -4.52
N GLN A 55 -2.19 13.36 -3.54
CA GLN A 55 -1.21 14.39 -3.19
C GLN A 55 0.17 13.74 -2.97
N GLY A 56 1.24 14.51 -3.14
CA GLY A 56 2.60 13.99 -2.95
C GLY A 56 2.99 13.83 -1.48
N ASP A 57 2.38 14.64 -0.60
CA ASP A 57 2.61 14.62 0.84
C ASP A 57 1.45 15.30 1.58
N PHE A 58 1.48 15.25 2.91
CA PHE A 58 0.45 15.82 3.78
C PHE A 58 0.42 17.36 3.81
N SER A 59 1.40 18.04 3.27
CA SER A 59 1.47 19.52 3.21
C SER A 59 0.80 20.08 1.96
N MET A 60 0.54 19.24 0.97
CA MET A 60 -0.09 19.61 -0.30
C MET A 60 -1.62 19.56 -0.19
N SER A 61 -2.31 20.52 -0.84
CA SER A 61 -3.77 20.59 -0.81
C SER A 61 -4.39 21.13 -2.09
N GLN A 62 -3.61 21.24 -3.16
CA GLN A 62 -4.09 21.80 -4.42
C GLN A 62 -4.83 20.74 -5.23
N ALA A 63 -5.97 21.13 -5.81
CA ALA A 63 -6.68 20.30 -6.79
C ALA A 63 -5.71 19.87 -7.90
N ASN A 64 -5.76 18.59 -8.29
CA ASN A 64 -4.87 18.02 -9.30
C ASN A 64 -3.38 18.31 -9.05
N ARG A 65 -2.97 18.47 -7.77
CA ARG A 65 -1.59 18.83 -7.36
C ARG A 65 -1.11 20.13 -8.02
N GLY A 66 -2.04 21.02 -8.36
CA GLY A 66 -1.78 22.30 -9.01
C GLY A 66 -1.63 22.24 -10.53
N ALA A 67 -1.90 21.09 -11.16
CA ALA A 67 -1.96 20.97 -12.61
C ALA A 67 -3.35 21.38 -13.14
N ASP A 68 -3.41 21.83 -14.38
CA ASP A 68 -4.67 22.16 -15.06
C ASP A 68 -5.45 20.89 -15.40
N ASP A 69 -4.76 19.85 -15.83
CA ASP A 69 -5.34 18.55 -16.18
C ASP A 69 -5.12 17.54 -15.05
N PRO A 70 -6.08 16.63 -14.82
CA PRO A 70 -5.89 15.54 -13.87
C PRO A 70 -4.88 14.49 -14.36
N GLY A 71 -4.43 13.66 -13.47
CA GLY A 71 -3.57 12.51 -13.76
C GLY A 71 -3.98 11.29 -12.92
N ASP A 72 -3.26 10.21 -13.07
CA ASP A 72 -3.49 8.94 -12.35
C ASP A 72 -3.26 9.04 -10.83
N ASN A 73 -2.47 10.01 -10.38
CA ASN A 73 -2.11 10.22 -8.99
C ASN A 73 -2.62 11.57 -8.42
N THR A 74 -3.66 12.13 -9.05
CA THR A 74 -4.24 13.41 -8.65
C THR A 74 -5.72 13.29 -8.36
N LEU A 75 -6.23 14.18 -7.50
CA LEU A 75 -7.64 14.26 -7.15
C LEU A 75 -8.09 15.72 -7.14
N CYS A 76 -9.38 15.93 -7.45
CA CYS A 76 -10.05 17.23 -7.35
C CYS A 76 -11.37 17.06 -6.61
N GLU A 77 -11.53 17.69 -5.45
CA GLU A 77 -12.73 17.61 -4.62
C GLU A 77 -13.22 16.15 -4.38
N PRO A 78 -12.39 15.23 -3.90
CA PRO A 78 -12.83 13.87 -3.62
C PRO A 78 -13.90 13.88 -2.53
N GLN A 79 -14.96 13.06 -2.68
CA GLN A 79 -16.07 13.05 -1.74
C GLN A 79 -16.23 11.76 -0.97
N TYR A 80 -16.00 10.62 -1.61
CA TYR A 80 -16.23 9.31 -1.01
C TYR A 80 -15.06 8.36 -1.27
N VAL A 81 -14.86 7.48 -0.32
CA VAL A 81 -13.87 6.42 -0.36
C VAL A 81 -14.54 5.10 0.02
N ALA A 82 -14.18 4.04 -0.66
CA ALA A 82 -14.59 2.69 -0.33
C ALA A 82 -13.39 1.73 -0.49
N VAL A 83 -13.40 0.69 0.32
CA VAL A 83 -12.40 -0.38 0.27
C VAL A 83 -13.13 -1.70 0.08
N TYR A 84 -12.65 -2.52 -0.84
CA TYR A 84 -13.14 -3.87 -1.05
C TYR A 84 -11.97 -4.82 -1.32
N GLY A 85 -11.72 -5.74 -0.39
CA GLY A 85 -10.48 -6.52 -0.40
C GLY A 85 -9.27 -5.59 -0.30
N ASP A 86 -8.33 -5.73 -1.21
CA ASP A 86 -7.14 -4.89 -1.30
C ASP A 86 -7.33 -3.66 -2.20
N MET A 87 -8.53 -3.47 -2.73
CA MET A 87 -8.85 -2.39 -3.66
C MET A 87 -9.34 -1.15 -2.93
N LEU A 88 -8.85 0.00 -3.35
CA LEU A 88 -9.29 1.32 -2.90
C LEU A 88 -10.01 2.03 -4.04
N PHE A 89 -11.19 2.57 -3.76
CA PHE A 89 -12.02 3.35 -4.68
C PHE A 89 -12.18 4.76 -4.15
N VAL A 90 -11.93 5.76 -4.97
CA VAL A 90 -12.13 7.16 -4.60
C VAL A 90 -13.01 7.86 -5.63
N SER A 91 -14.09 8.44 -5.15
CA SER A 91 -14.97 9.30 -5.94
C SER A 91 -14.30 10.68 -6.10
N ASP A 92 -13.74 10.93 -7.26
CA ASP A 92 -13.05 12.15 -7.65
C ASP A 92 -14.03 13.09 -8.38
N ARG A 93 -14.85 13.77 -7.58
CA ARG A 93 -16.01 14.55 -8.07
C ARG A 93 -15.61 15.67 -9.02
N GLY A 94 -14.57 16.44 -8.68
CA GLY A 94 -14.16 17.58 -9.48
C GLY A 94 -13.62 17.19 -10.85
N ASN A 95 -13.18 15.94 -11.02
CA ASN A 95 -12.74 15.38 -12.29
C ASN A 95 -13.79 14.44 -12.92
N HIS A 96 -15.01 14.39 -12.39
CA HIS A 96 -16.13 13.60 -12.92
C HIS A 96 -15.80 12.13 -13.16
N ARG A 97 -15.09 11.48 -12.18
CA ARG A 97 -14.58 10.11 -12.31
C ARG A 97 -14.55 9.37 -10.98
N VAL A 98 -14.33 8.08 -11.05
CA VAL A 98 -13.88 7.27 -9.92
C VAL A 98 -12.52 6.71 -10.28
N VAL A 99 -11.54 6.86 -9.40
CA VAL A 99 -10.22 6.27 -9.53
C VAL A 99 -10.09 5.07 -8.59
N ILE A 100 -9.36 4.07 -9.04
CA ILE A 100 -9.25 2.79 -8.35
C ILE A 100 -7.79 2.38 -8.28
N TRP A 101 -7.37 1.99 -7.09
CA TRP A 101 -6.13 1.24 -6.85
C TRP A 101 -6.54 -0.24 -6.69
N GLU A 102 -6.02 -1.11 -7.56
CA GLU A 102 -6.30 -2.56 -7.48
C GLU A 102 -5.59 -3.22 -6.30
N GLN A 103 -4.56 -2.58 -5.80
CA GLN A 103 -3.90 -2.87 -4.53
C GLN A 103 -3.91 -1.61 -3.67
N PHE A 104 -4.05 -1.78 -2.37
CA PHE A 104 -4.03 -0.64 -1.46
C PHE A 104 -2.69 0.09 -1.58
N PRO A 105 -2.69 1.42 -1.79
CA PRO A 105 -1.46 2.17 -1.99
C PRO A 105 -0.56 2.13 -0.75
N GLU A 106 0.73 1.98 -0.95
CA GLU A 106 1.74 1.90 0.10
C GLU A 106 2.51 3.21 0.29
N GLU A 107 2.52 4.07 -0.73
CA GLU A 107 3.24 5.33 -0.72
C GLU A 107 2.32 6.54 -0.96
N ASN A 108 2.76 7.71 -0.47
CA ASN A 108 2.03 8.95 -0.72
C ASN A 108 2.01 9.29 -2.21
N GLY A 109 0.81 9.58 -2.73
CA GLY A 109 0.65 9.97 -4.11
C GLY A 109 0.91 8.87 -5.12
N GLU A 110 0.83 7.61 -4.70
CA GLU A 110 0.90 6.45 -5.58
C GLU A 110 -0.19 6.54 -6.67
N PRO A 111 0.15 6.24 -7.95
CA PRO A 111 -0.80 6.32 -9.04
C PRO A 111 -1.89 5.24 -8.92
N SER A 112 -3.12 5.61 -9.27
CA SER A 112 -4.22 4.68 -9.40
C SER A 112 -4.09 3.81 -10.65
N SER A 113 -4.68 2.61 -10.60
CA SER A 113 -4.57 1.60 -11.66
C SER A 113 -5.64 1.77 -12.74
N LEU A 114 -6.83 2.23 -12.35
CA LEU A 114 -8.00 2.31 -13.22
C LEU A 114 -8.77 3.60 -13.01
N VAL A 115 -9.44 4.05 -14.07
CA VAL A 115 -10.38 5.16 -14.04
C VAL A 115 -11.74 4.72 -14.58
N LEU A 116 -12.81 5.13 -13.91
CA LEU A 116 -14.19 4.95 -14.36
C LEU A 116 -14.84 6.31 -14.56
N GLY A 117 -15.59 6.46 -15.65
CA GLY A 117 -16.33 7.67 -15.97
C GLY A 117 -15.63 8.58 -16.97
N GLN A 118 -14.35 8.36 -17.23
CA GLN A 118 -13.56 9.05 -18.25
C GLN A 118 -12.88 8.02 -19.17
N GLU A 119 -12.38 8.49 -20.32
CA GLU A 119 -11.69 7.62 -21.28
C GLU A 119 -10.27 7.31 -20.82
N ASP A 120 -9.60 8.30 -20.24
CA ASP A 120 -8.30 8.17 -19.62
C ASP A 120 -8.16 9.03 -18.36
N PHE A 121 -6.97 9.00 -17.74
CA PHE A 121 -6.71 9.75 -16.50
C PHE A 121 -6.60 11.26 -16.69
N ALA A 122 -6.36 11.76 -17.89
CA ALA A 122 -6.23 13.18 -18.18
C ALA A 122 -7.59 13.83 -18.47
N ASP A 123 -8.62 13.04 -18.74
CA ASP A 123 -9.96 13.52 -19.01
C ASP A 123 -10.71 13.89 -17.72
N CYS A 124 -11.47 14.99 -17.79
CA CYS A 124 -12.28 15.49 -16.68
C CYS A 124 -13.60 16.13 -17.11
N LEU A 125 -14.05 15.88 -18.32
CA LEU A 125 -15.27 16.49 -18.84
C LEU A 125 -16.51 15.85 -18.20
N GLU A 126 -17.43 16.70 -17.72
CA GLU A 126 -18.72 16.23 -17.23
C GLU A 126 -19.42 15.39 -18.31
N ASN A 127 -19.93 14.23 -17.92
CA ASN A 127 -20.57 13.28 -18.83
C ASN A 127 -19.73 12.96 -20.08
N ARG A 128 -18.39 12.93 -19.95
CA ARG A 128 -17.43 12.74 -21.05
C ARG A 128 -17.60 13.73 -22.21
N GLY A 129 -18.04 14.95 -21.89
CA GLY A 129 -18.32 15.97 -22.90
C GLY A 129 -19.58 15.74 -23.73
N MET A 130 -20.36 14.71 -23.39
CA MET A 130 -21.65 14.52 -24.04
C MET A 130 -22.66 15.52 -23.50
N THR A 131 -23.04 16.48 -24.31
CA THR A 131 -24.16 17.36 -24.01
C THR A 131 -25.46 16.66 -24.32
N THR A 132 -26.18 16.18 -23.32
CA THR A 132 -27.58 15.73 -23.48
C THR A 132 -28.52 16.93 -23.48
N THR A 133 -28.44 17.75 -24.50
CA THR A 133 -29.55 18.67 -24.75
C THR A 133 -30.68 17.91 -25.44
N LEU A 134 -31.92 18.15 -25.03
CA LEU A 134 -33.08 17.56 -25.68
C LEU A 134 -33.09 17.80 -27.19
N ASP A 135 -32.46 18.88 -27.67
CA ASP A 135 -32.27 19.17 -29.08
C ASP A 135 -31.37 18.20 -29.82
N GLU A 136 -30.32 17.63 -29.17
CA GLU A 136 -29.44 16.63 -29.81
C GLU A 136 -30.07 15.24 -29.81
N MET A 137 -30.91 14.93 -28.82
CA MET A 137 -31.66 13.66 -28.82
C MET A 137 -32.71 13.64 -29.93
N THR A 138 -33.23 14.79 -30.35
CA THR A 138 -34.22 14.90 -31.43
C THR A 138 -33.58 15.00 -32.81
N SER A 139 -32.37 15.51 -32.96
CA SER A 139 -31.69 15.62 -34.24
C SER A 139 -31.13 14.30 -34.78
N GLY A 140 -30.98 13.28 -33.89
CA GLY A 140 -30.55 11.92 -34.28
C GLY A 140 -31.69 10.98 -34.66
N LEU A 141 -32.90 11.32 -34.33
CA LEU A 141 -34.11 10.62 -34.73
C LEU A 141 -34.67 11.36 -35.93
N GLY A 142 -34.23 11.02 -37.15
CA GLY A 142 -34.68 11.68 -38.38
C GLY A 142 -36.13 12.07 -38.30
N ASP A 143 -36.54 13.19 -38.90
CA ASP A 143 -37.82 13.87 -38.99
C ASP A 143 -39.11 12.98 -38.90
N GLU A 144 -39.13 12.05 -37.95
CA GLU A 144 -40.34 11.39 -37.52
C GLU A 144 -40.89 12.17 -36.32
N SER A 145 -41.69 13.17 -36.65
CA SER A 145 -42.54 13.98 -35.81
C SER A 145 -43.04 13.22 -34.59
N LEU A 146 -42.50 13.53 -33.43
CA LEU A 146 -43.15 13.19 -32.15
C LEU A 146 -44.36 14.13 -31.94
N ASP A 147 -45.25 14.19 -32.93
CA ASP A 147 -46.53 14.87 -32.81
C ASP A 147 -47.37 14.20 -31.75
N GLY A 148 -47.21 14.54 -30.52
CA GLY A 148 -48.03 14.04 -29.43
C GLY A 148 -47.40 14.05 -28.04
N PHE A 149 -46.13 14.36 -27.86
CA PHE A 149 -45.54 14.42 -26.54
C PHE A 149 -45.51 15.85 -26.00
N THR A 150 -46.60 16.22 -25.32
CA THR A 150 -46.68 17.54 -24.64
C THR A 150 -46.21 17.34 -23.21
N ILE A 151 -45.06 17.88 -22.84
CA ILE A 151 -44.67 18.05 -21.45
C ILE A 151 -45.31 19.31 -20.92
N SER A 152 -46.34 19.16 -20.11
CA SER A 152 -46.94 20.29 -19.34
C SER A 152 -45.99 20.59 -18.15
N LYS A 153 -45.64 21.84 -17.97
CA LYS A 153 -44.90 22.32 -16.80
C LYS A 153 -45.76 22.25 -15.55
#